data_1615d280d552cbf84a218519795592b9
#
_entry.id   1615d280d552cbf84a218519795592b9
#
_cell.length_a   1.000
_cell.length_b   1.000
_cell.length_c   1.000
_cell.angle_alpha   90.00
_cell.angle_beta   90.00
_cell.angle_gamma   90.00
#
_symmetry.space_group_name_H-M   'P 1'
#
loop_
_entity.id
_entity.type
_entity.pdbx_description
1 polymer ?
#
loop_
_entity_poly.entity_id
_entity_poly.type
_entity_poly.pdbx_seq_one_letter_code
_entity_poly.pdbx_strand_id
1 'polypeptide(L)' 'LNEAFASQALAVTRELNINPDIVNVNGGAISLGHPLGCTGAKLSVQLFDEMKRRGNKYGIVSMCVGTGQGSAGIYEVL' A
#
# COMPACT_ATOMS: atom_id res chain seq x y z
N LEU A 1 -0.83 -0.82 -0.36
CA LEU A 1 -1.50 -0.74 -1.66
C LEU A 1 -2.45 0.46 -1.68
N ASN A 2 -2.34 1.31 -2.69
CA ASN A 2 -3.30 2.40 -2.84
C ASN A 2 -4.68 1.86 -3.22
N GLU A 3 -5.69 2.27 -2.48
CA GLU A 3 -7.08 1.94 -2.76
C GLU A 3 -7.71 3.02 -3.65
N ALA A 4 -7.25 3.14 -4.89
CA ALA A 4 -7.86 4.05 -5.85
C ALA A 4 -9.33 3.69 -6.08
N PHE A 5 -9.62 2.39 -6.15
CA PHE A 5 -10.96 1.82 -6.20
C PHE A 5 -10.99 0.54 -5.38
N ALA A 6 -12.09 0.28 -4.68
CA ALA A 6 -12.26 -0.96 -3.91
C ALA A 6 -12.13 -2.20 -4.81
N SER A 7 -12.74 -2.17 -5.99
CA SER A 7 -12.66 -3.27 -6.96
C SER A 7 -11.23 -3.54 -7.41
N GLN A 8 -10.45 -2.50 -7.65
CA GLN A 8 -9.04 -2.65 -8.04
C GLN A 8 -8.22 -3.25 -6.90
N ALA A 9 -8.37 -2.78 -5.68
CA ALA A 9 -7.65 -3.29 -4.53
C ALA A 9 -7.97 -4.77 -4.28
N LEU A 10 -9.23 -5.15 -4.37
CA LEU A 10 -9.66 -6.54 -4.23
C LEU A 10 -9.11 -7.42 -5.37
N ALA A 11 -9.17 -6.96 -6.60
CA ALA A 11 -8.68 -7.70 -7.75
C ALA A 11 -7.17 -7.97 -7.64
N VAL A 12 -6.38 -6.96 -7.30
CA VAL A 12 -4.93 -7.10 -7.12
C VAL A 12 -4.60 -8.07 -6.00
N THR A 13 -5.27 -7.93 -4.86
CA THR A 13 -5.05 -8.80 -3.69
C THR A 13 -5.35 -10.27 -4.03
N ARG A 14 -6.42 -10.52 -4.76
CA ARG A 14 -6.81 -11.87 -5.21
C ARG A 14 -5.87 -12.43 -6.25
N GLU A 15 -5.56 -11.63 -7.28
CA GLU A 15 -4.68 -12.06 -8.39
C GLU A 15 -3.29 -12.45 -7.89
N LEU A 16 -2.75 -11.70 -6.95
CA LEU A 16 -1.44 -11.97 -6.36
C LEU A 16 -1.49 -12.94 -5.18
N ASN A 17 -2.67 -13.43 -4.82
CA ASN A 17 -2.88 -14.34 -3.70
C ASN A 17 -2.26 -13.82 -2.40
N ILE A 18 -2.45 -12.54 -2.11
CA ILE A 18 -1.89 -11.89 -0.92
C ILE A 18 -2.84 -12.13 0.27
N ASN A 19 -2.27 -12.42 1.44
CA ASN A 19 -3.04 -12.49 2.68
C ASN A 19 -3.61 -11.10 3.00
N PRO A 20 -4.95 -10.93 3.05
CA PRO A 20 -5.56 -9.64 3.32
C PRO A 20 -5.21 -9.06 4.70
N ASP A 21 -4.80 -9.89 5.65
CA ASP A 21 -4.44 -9.44 7.00
C ASP A 21 -3.16 -8.61 7.04
N ILE A 22 -2.37 -8.60 5.96
CA ILE A 22 -1.15 -7.81 5.86
C ILE A 22 -1.27 -6.64 4.87
N VAL A 23 -2.47 -6.40 4.34
CA VAL A 23 -2.73 -5.33 3.35
C VAL A 23 -3.47 -4.20 4.03
N ASN A 24 -2.93 -2.97 3.94
CA ASN A 24 -3.57 -1.75 4.43
C ASN A 24 -4.13 -1.89 5.85
N VAL A 25 -3.31 -2.41 6.74
CA VAL A 25 -3.73 -2.82 8.10
C VAL A 25 -4.22 -1.65 8.98
N ASN A 26 -3.90 -0.42 8.63
CA ASN A 26 -4.37 0.79 9.32
C ASN A 26 -5.34 1.60 8.45
N GLY A 27 -5.98 0.97 7.48
CA GLY A 27 -6.84 1.61 6.51
C GLY A 27 -6.10 2.05 5.25
N GLY A 28 -6.82 2.38 4.22
CA GLY A 28 -6.32 2.83 2.93
C GLY A 28 -7.03 4.08 2.45
N ALA A 29 -6.94 4.38 1.16
CA ALA A 29 -7.47 5.62 0.58
C ALA A 29 -8.98 5.76 0.75
N ILE A 30 -9.73 4.66 0.81
CA ILE A 30 -11.18 4.69 0.99
C ILE A 30 -11.56 5.35 2.32
N SER A 31 -10.80 5.06 3.38
CA SER A 31 -11.03 5.64 4.72
C SER A 31 -10.22 6.90 4.99
N LEU A 32 -9.03 7.03 4.41
CA LEU A 32 -8.05 8.07 4.77
C LEU A 32 -7.85 9.14 3.70
N GLY A 33 -8.31 8.89 2.47
CA GLY A 33 -8.13 9.78 1.33
C GLY A 33 -6.93 9.45 0.45
N HIS A 34 -6.97 10.01 -0.75
CA HIS A 34 -5.95 9.81 -1.78
C HIS A 34 -5.43 11.17 -2.28
N PRO A 35 -4.48 11.79 -1.56
CA PRO A 35 -3.91 13.06 -2.00
C PRO A 35 -2.99 12.82 -3.19
N LEU A 36 -3.40 13.27 -4.37
CA LEU A 36 -2.65 13.14 -5.61
C LEU A 36 -1.27 13.80 -5.46
N GLY A 37 -0.24 13.12 -5.94
CA GLY A 37 1.15 13.58 -5.80
C GLY A 37 1.77 13.31 -4.42
N CYS A 38 0.98 12.91 -3.43
CA CYS A 38 1.45 12.66 -2.07
C CYS A 38 1.28 11.20 -1.62
N THR A 39 0.40 10.43 -2.25
CA THR A 39 0.02 9.09 -1.77
C THR A 39 1.22 8.16 -1.59
N GLY A 40 2.21 8.21 -2.48
CA GLY A 40 3.42 7.39 -2.34
C GLY A 40 4.19 7.69 -1.05
N ALA A 41 4.36 8.96 -0.71
CA ALA A 41 4.98 9.39 0.54
C ALA A 41 4.12 8.98 1.74
N LYS A 42 2.81 9.20 1.68
CA LYS A 42 1.87 8.83 2.73
C LYS A 42 1.91 7.33 3.02
N LEU A 43 1.84 6.49 1.99
CA LEU A 43 1.89 5.04 2.14
C LEU A 43 3.24 4.59 2.73
N SER A 44 4.33 5.21 2.30
CA SER A 44 5.67 4.90 2.80
C SER A 44 5.80 5.23 4.29
N VAL A 45 5.33 6.40 4.72
CA VAL A 45 5.35 6.79 6.13
C VAL A 45 4.54 5.82 6.99
N GLN A 46 3.33 5.48 6.55
CA GLN A 46 2.48 4.51 7.26
C GLN A 46 3.14 3.14 7.33
N LEU A 47 3.75 2.70 6.23
CA LEU A 47 4.45 1.42 6.19
C LEU A 47 5.61 1.37 7.17
N PHE A 48 6.42 2.42 7.23
CA PHE A 48 7.59 2.45 8.13
C PHE A 48 7.18 2.37 9.60
N ASP A 49 6.16 3.08 10.00
CA ASP A 49 5.63 3.03 11.37
C ASP A 49 5.11 1.63 11.69
N GLU A 50 4.36 1.04 10.78
CA GLU A 50 3.79 -0.30 10.98
C GLU A 50 4.86 -1.38 11.02
N MET A 51 5.87 -1.29 10.15
CA MET A 51 7.00 -2.22 10.16
C MET A 51 7.75 -2.19 11.48
N LYS A 52 7.99 -1.00 12.03
CA LYS A 52 8.61 -0.85 13.36
C LYS A 52 7.75 -1.47 14.45
N ARG A 53 6.45 -1.17 14.43
CA ARG A 53 5.50 -1.64 15.44
C ARG A 53 5.40 -3.16 15.44
N ARG A 54 5.43 -3.80 14.27
CA ARG A 54 5.31 -5.26 14.12
C ARG A 54 6.65 -6.00 14.17
N GLY A 55 7.76 -5.28 14.07
CA GLY A 55 9.09 -5.90 13.95
C GLY A 55 9.31 -6.59 12.61
N ASN A 56 8.67 -6.11 11.56
CA ASN A 56 8.80 -6.67 10.21
C ASN A 56 10.10 -6.20 9.56
N LYS A 57 10.71 -7.07 8.76
CA LYS A 57 11.94 -6.75 8.04
C LYS A 57 11.67 -6.10 6.70
N TYR A 58 10.65 -6.57 5.98
CA TYR A 58 10.30 -6.09 4.64
C TYR A 58 8.89 -5.54 4.58
N GLY A 59 8.71 -4.54 3.73
CA GLY A 59 7.40 -3.99 3.42
C GLY A 59 7.33 -3.50 1.98
N ILE A 60 6.12 -3.46 1.43
CA ILE A 60 5.89 -3.05 0.05
C ILE A 60 4.88 -1.92 0.01
N VAL A 61 5.18 -0.91 -0.80
CA VAL A 61 4.22 0.13 -1.20
C VAL A 61 3.98 -0.01 -2.69
N SER A 62 2.73 -0.01 -3.09
CA SER A 62 2.34 -0.08 -4.50
C SER A 62 1.15 0.81 -4.79
N MET A 63 1.14 1.40 -5.99
CA MET A 63 0.08 2.28 -6.43
C MET A 63 0.04 2.37 -7.95
N CYS A 64 -1.11 2.74 -8.50
CA CYS A 64 -1.17 3.26 -9.86
C CYS A 64 -0.75 4.73 -9.87
N VAL A 65 -0.10 5.15 -10.94
CA VAL A 65 0.38 6.53 -11.10
C VAL A 65 -0.33 7.26 -12.22
N GLY A 66 -1.42 6.70 -12.72
CA GLY A 66 -2.27 7.24 -13.79
C GLY A 66 -2.09 6.51 -15.11
N THR A 67 -3.12 6.56 -15.96
CA THR A 67 -3.14 5.99 -17.33
C THR A 67 -2.68 4.54 -17.42
N GLY A 68 -2.99 3.71 -16.42
CA GLY A 68 -2.62 2.29 -16.41
C GLY A 68 -1.18 1.99 -16.01
N GLN A 69 -0.41 3.00 -15.62
CA GLN A 69 0.95 2.81 -15.11
C GLN A 69 0.91 2.41 -13.64
N GLY A 70 1.82 1.52 -13.25
CA GLY A 70 1.99 1.09 -11.87
C GLY A 70 3.38 1.40 -11.35
N SER A 71 3.47 1.61 -10.03
CA SER A 71 4.73 1.77 -9.33
C SER A 71 4.71 0.96 -8.06
N ALA A 72 5.85 0.36 -7.70
CA ALA A 72 6.00 -0.38 -6.46
C ALA A 72 7.41 -0.17 -5.90
N GLY A 73 7.50 -0.13 -4.58
CA GLY A 73 8.77 -0.07 -3.87
C GLY A 73 8.80 -1.08 -2.73
N ILE A 74 9.93 -1.74 -2.57
CA ILE A 74 10.21 -2.64 -1.46
C ILE A 74 11.15 -1.94 -0.51
N TYR A 75 10.84 -1.99 0.78
CA TYR A 75 11.65 -1.39 1.84
C TYR A 75 12.12 -2.48 2.80
N GLU A 76 13.33 -2.31 3.28
CA GLU A 76 13.94 -3.18 4.27
C GLU A 76 14.32 -2.37 5.51
N VAL A 77 14.03 -2.90 6.69
CA VAL A 77 14.52 -2.35 7.96
C VAL A 77 15.90 -2.93 8.22
N LEU A 78 16.89 -2.08 8.32
CA LEU A 78 18.28 -2.47 8.55
C LEU A 78 18.59 -2.76 10.02
#